data_7a0c280dac7443e1da2111c02d81a99c
#
_entry.id   7a0c280dac7443e1da2111c02d81a99c
#
_cell.length_a   1.000
_cell.length_b   1.000
_cell.length_c   1.000
_cell.angle_alpha   90.00
_cell.angle_beta   90.00
_cell.angle_gamma   90.00
#
_symmetry.space_group_name_H-M   'P 1'
#
loop_
_entity.id
_entity.type
_entity.pdbx_description
1 polymer ?
#
loop_
_entity_poly.entity_id
_entity_poly.type
_entity_poly.pdbx_seq_one_letter_code
_entity_poly.pdbx_strand_id
1 'polypeptide(L)'
;MRAGSAQARNERRRATRMEAEENHDAMTCPEVTLSFDNGPEPEVTPMVLGVLRRRGILATFFVIGRKLHDPARRALAERAQAEGHWIGNHSWTHSGPLGERTDPGHAAAEIGRTQDEIGPLAHPDRLFRPVGGGGRLGPHLLSAEARDHLQAGGYTVVTWSAVPGDWRDPGGWPETALRQCLAEARPVLVLHDLPGGGAMRHLDAFLGRLEQEGARFRQDFPDSCVPMRRGRAEGAALAGFVAPPSPG
;
A
#
# COMPACT_ATOMS: atom_id res chain seq x y z
N MET A 1 -57.74 -1.44 28.73
CA MET A 1 -56.58 -2.21 28.27
C MET A 1 -55.80 -1.49 27.14
N ARG A 2 -55.05 -0.39 27.39
CA ARG A 2 -54.26 0.31 26.37
C ARG A 2 -52.86 0.80 26.85
N ALA A 3 -52.40 0.44 28.04
CA ALA A 3 -51.12 0.91 28.58
C ALA A 3 -49.88 0.03 28.21
N GLY A 4 -50.10 -1.24 27.85
CA GLY A 4 -48.97 -2.18 27.55
C GLY A 4 -48.26 -1.97 26.22
N SER A 5 -48.87 -1.25 25.25
CA SER A 5 -48.31 -1.12 23.90
C SER A 5 -47.27 0.02 23.77
N ALA A 6 -47.28 1.00 24.67
CA ALA A 6 -46.33 2.11 24.66
C ALA A 6 -45.01 1.73 25.34
N GLN A 7 -45.10 0.94 26.41
CA GLN A 7 -43.95 0.47 27.16
C GLN A 7 -43.11 -0.54 26.35
N ALA A 8 -43.76 -1.50 25.71
CA ALA A 8 -43.11 -2.46 24.80
C ALA A 8 -42.47 -1.79 23.58
N ARG A 9 -43.02 -0.70 23.06
CA ARG A 9 -42.42 0.09 21.98
C ARG A 9 -41.20 0.87 22.46
N ASN A 10 -41.22 1.37 23.68
CA ASN A 10 -40.08 2.11 24.25
C ASN A 10 -38.92 1.17 24.60
N GLU A 11 -39.20 -0.04 25.07
CA GLU A 11 -38.20 -1.08 25.33
C GLU A 11 -37.54 -1.58 24.04
N ARG A 12 -38.32 -1.80 22.98
CA ARG A 12 -37.79 -2.15 21.65
C ARG A 12 -36.91 -1.03 21.06
N ARG A 13 -37.30 0.23 21.19
CA ARG A 13 -36.50 1.37 20.73
C ARG A 13 -35.20 1.52 21.54
N ARG A 14 -35.22 1.23 22.85
CA ARG A 14 -34.01 1.18 23.68
C ARG A 14 -33.10 0.02 23.29
N ALA A 15 -33.65 -1.18 23.07
CA ALA A 15 -32.88 -2.33 22.63
C ALA A 15 -32.23 -2.08 21.26
N THR A 16 -32.98 -1.58 20.27
CA THR A 16 -32.43 -1.24 18.95
C THR A 16 -31.39 -0.12 18.99
N ARG A 17 -31.55 0.83 19.92
CA ARG A 17 -30.56 1.90 20.11
C ARG A 17 -29.31 1.39 20.82
N MET A 18 -29.42 0.51 21.80
CA MET A 18 -28.29 -0.15 22.48
C MET A 18 -27.53 -1.07 21.50
N GLU A 19 -28.26 -1.86 20.69
CA GLU A 19 -27.64 -2.68 19.62
C GLU A 19 -26.96 -1.83 18.55
N ALA A 20 -27.48 -0.65 18.22
CA ALA A 20 -26.84 0.29 17.32
C ALA A 20 -25.61 1.00 17.96
N GLU A 21 -25.68 1.28 19.25
CA GLU A 21 -24.55 1.84 20.02
C GLU A 21 -23.48 0.79 20.28
N GLU A 22 -23.82 -0.48 20.59
CA GLU A 22 -22.88 -1.61 20.66
C GLU A 22 -22.24 -1.95 19.30
N ASN A 23 -22.98 -1.86 18.19
CA ASN A 23 -22.42 -1.99 16.85
C ASN A 23 -21.58 -0.78 16.42
N HIS A 24 -21.79 0.39 17.01
CA HIS A 24 -20.96 1.58 16.78
C HIS A 24 -19.66 1.53 17.60
N ASP A 25 -19.70 0.94 18.80
CA ASP A 25 -18.51 0.71 19.65
C ASP A 25 -17.62 -0.45 19.14
N ALA A 26 -18.14 -1.30 18.25
CA ALA A 26 -17.38 -2.34 17.55
C ALA A 26 -16.73 -1.84 16.25
N MET A 27 -16.63 -0.54 16.00
CA MET A 27 -15.72 0.01 15.01
C MET A 27 -14.29 -0.22 15.50
N THR A 28 -13.74 -1.37 15.13
CA THR A 28 -12.32 -1.67 15.34
C THR A 28 -11.52 -0.53 14.75
N CYS A 29 -10.80 0.20 15.60
CA CYS A 29 -9.88 1.25 15.13
C CYS A 29 -8.99 0.68 14.02
N PRO A 30 -8.95 1.28 12.82
CA PRO A 30 -8.22 0.70 11.71
C PRO A 30 -6.72 0.65 12.01
N GLU A 31 -6.10 -0.48 11.67
CA GLU A 31 -4.64 -0.64 11.71
C GLU A 31 -4.06 -0.36 10.32
N VAL A 32 -3.70 0.89 10.07
CA VAL A 32 -3.27 1.38 8.75
C VAL A 32 -1.82 1.01 8.48
N THR A 33 -1.56 0.29 7.39
CA THR A 33 -0.21 0.11 6.85
C THR A 33 0.04 1.17 5.79
N LEU A 34 1.04 2.03 6.03
CA LEU A 34 1.38 3.14 5.16
C LEU A 34 2.52 2.77 4.22
N SER A 35 2.37 3.07 2.93
CA SER A 35 3.40 2.84 1.92
C SER A 35 3.49 3.98 0.90
N PHE A 36 4.71 4.18 0.38
CA PHE A 36 5.02 5.20 -0.62
C PHE A 36 5.66 4.55 -1.83
N ASP A 37 5.08 4.78 -3.00
CA ASP A 37 5.56 4.26 -4.26
C ASP A 37 6.30 5.34 -5.06
N ASN A 38 7.05 4.93 -6.07
CA ASN A 38 7.72 5.76 -7.08
C ASN A 38 8.98 6.51 -6.63
N GLY A 39 9.23 6.63 -5.33
CA GLY A 39 10.44 7.31 -4.81
C GLY A 39 11.77 6.62 -5.18
N PRO A 40 12.89 7.16 -4.66
CA PRO A 40 13.01 8.40 -3.90
C PRO A 40 12.95 9.67 -4.77
N GLU A 41 12.42 10.76 -4.21
CA GLU A 41 12.40 12.08 -4.85
C GLU A 41 13.04 13.13 -3.93
N PRO A 42 14.05 13.89 -4.41
CA PRO A 42 14.82 14.82 -3.57
C PRO A 42 13.98 15.89 -2.88
N GLU A 43 12.90 16.35 -3.52
CA GLU A 43 12.03 17.39 -2.96
C GLU A 43 10.95 16.83 -2.02
N VAL A 44 10.58 15.56 -2.17
CA VAL A 44 9.40 14.97 -1.52
C VAL A 44 9.80 14.00 -0.40
N THR A 45 10.67 13.04 -0.69
CA THR A 45 11.06 12.01 0.28
C THR A 45 11.57 12.60 1.60
N PRO A 46 12.41 13.66 1.63
CA PRO A 46 12.84 14.26 2.90
C PRO A 46 11.69 14.85 3.73
N MET A 47 10.69 15.43 3.07
CA MET A 47 9.50 15.98 3.74
C MET A 47 8.65 14.83 4.34
N VAL A 48 8.42 13.76 3.57
CA VAL A 48 7.70 12.56 4.04
C VAL A 48 8.40 11.95 5.26
N LEU A 49 9.71 11.69 5.17
CA LEU A 49 10.50 11.16 6.28
C LEU A 49 10.44 12.08 7.51
N GLY A 50 10.47 13.40 7.30
CA GLY A 50 10.33 14.38 8.38
C GLY A 50 8.97 14.29 9.09
N VAL A 51 7.87 14.09 8.36
CA VAL A 51 6.54 13.89 8.94
C VAL A 51 6.48 12.56 9.71
N LEU A 52 6.90 11.46 9.09
CA LEU A 52 6.86 10.14 9.70
C LEU A 52 7.66 10.08 11.00
N ARG A 53 8.87 10.65 10.99
CA ARG A 53 9.72 10.73 12.19
C ARG A 53 9.06 11.50 13.35
N ARG A 54 8.44 12.66 13.07
CA ARG A 54 7.76 13.45 14.13
C ARG A 54 6.60 12.71 14.75
N ARG A 55 5.94 11.80 13.99
CA ARG A 55 4.79 11.03 14.46
C ARG A 55 5.17 9.64 14.97
N GLY A 56 6.43 9.23 14.86
CA GLY A 56 6.86 7.87 15.24
C GLY A 56 6.25 6.78 14.36
N ILE A 57 5.90 7.10 13.11
CA ILE A 57 5.26 6.16 12.17
C ILE A 57 6.32 5.55 11.27
N LEU A 58 6.31 4.21 11.16
CA LEU A 58 7.12 3.47 10.20
C LEU A 58 6.29 3.12 8.96
N ALA A 59 6.92 3.15 7.78
CA ALA A 59 6.30 2.90 6.50
C ALA A 59 7.18 2.03 5.59
N THR A 60 6.65 1.61 4.45
CA THR A 60 7.41 0.94 3.40
C THR A 60 7.53 1.84 2.18
N PHE A 61 8.75 1.98 1.64
CA PHE A 61 9.02 2.71 0.40
C PHE A 61 9.31 1.70 -0.72
N PHE A 62 8.42 1.64 -1.72
CA PHE A 62 8.62 0.84 -2.92
C PHE A 62 9.30 1.71 -3.99
N VAL A 63 10.59 1.48 -4.18
CA VAL A 63 11.44 2.36 -4.97
C VAL A 63 11.55 1.91 -6.43
N ILE A 64 11.61 2.87 -7.35
CA ILE A 64 11.93 2.61 -8.76
C ILE A 64 13.44 2.44 -8.88
N GLY A 65 13.90 1.26 -9.33
CA GLY A 65 15.29 0.86 -9.30
C GLY A 65 16.21 1.85 -10.02
N ARG A 66 15.87 2.28 -11.24
CA ARG A 66 16.68 3.24 -12.02
C ARG A 66 16.95 4.57 -11.30
N LYS A 67 16.09 4.96 -10.37
CA LYS A 67 16.28 6.19 -9.61
C LYS A 67 17.45 6.11 -8.63
N LEU A 68 17.77 4.91 -8.16
CA LEU A 68 18.90 4.71 -7.24
C LEU A 68 20.29 4.85 -7.88
N HIS A 69 20.38 4.95 -9.22
CA HIS A 69 21.63 5.33 -9.90
C HIS A 69 22.04 6.78 -9.60
N ASP A 70 21.11 7.64 -9.22
CA ASP A 70 21.42 8.98 -8.72
C ASP A 70 21.88 8.88 -7.25
N PRO A 71 23.12 9.27 -6.92
CA PRO A 71 23.63 9.18 -5.55
C PRO A 71 22.80 9.95 -4.52
N ALA A 72 22.20 11.09 -4.89
CA ALA A 72 21.35 11.85 -3.99
C ALA A 72 20.05 11.10 -3.66
N ARG A 73 19.46 10.44 -4.65
CA ARG A 73 18.27 9.59 -4.46
C ARG A 73 18.59 8.33 -3.67
N ARG A 74 19.73 7.70 -3.95
CA ARG A 74 20.22 6.55 -3.19
C ARG A 74 20.41 6.89 -1.73
N ALA A 75 21.03 8.02 -1.41
CA ALA A 75 21.20 8.49 -0.04
C ALA A 75 19.86 8.70 0.70
N LEU A 76 18.78 9.02 -0.01
CA LEU A 76 17.44 9.12 0.58
C LEU A 76 16.85 7.73 0.92
N ALA A 77 17.07 6.73 0.08
CA ALA A 77 16.68 5.35 0.39
C ALA A 77 17.48 4.79 1.57
N GLU A 78 18.78 5.05 1.63
CA GLU A 78 19.66 4.71 2.75
C GLU A 78 19.20 5.37 4.06
N ARG A 79 18.84 6.65 3.98
CA ARG A 79 18.27 7.39 5.12
C ARG A 79 16.94 6.79 5.56
N ALA A 80 16.04 6.48 4.63
CA ALA A 80 14.75 5.86 4.97
C ALA A 80 14.95 4.52 5.71
N GLN A 81 15.87 3.66 5.21
CA GLN A 81 16.21 2.41 5.88
C GLN A 81 16.81 2.63 7.27
N ALA A 82 17.74 3.58 7.40
CA ALA A 82 18.38 3.92 8.69
C ALA A 82 17.38 4.47 9.73
N GLU A 83 16.31 5.13 9.29
CA GLU A 83 15.20 5.59 10.13
C GLU A 83 14.19 4.46 10.44
N GLY A 84 14.43 3.21 10.00
CA GLY A 84 13.63 2.01 10.30
C GLY A 84 12.53 1.70 9.28
N HIS A 85 12.43 2.46 8.19
CA HIS A 85 11.48 2.17 7.13
C HIS A 85 11.95 0.98 6.28
N TRP A 86 10.99 0.23 5.72
CA TRP A 86 11.29 -0.87 4.81
C TRP A 86 11.46 -0.36 3.38
N ILE A 87 12.42 -0.95 2.66
CA ILE A 87 12.65 -0.68 1.24
C ILE A 87 12.22 -1.89 0.45
N GLY A 88 11.29 -1.68 -0.48
CA GLY A 88 10.77 -2.67 -1.42
C GLY A 88 11.03 -2.28 -2.87
N ASN A 89 10.84 -3.24 -3.74
CA ASN A 89 11.06 -3.15 -5.18
C ASN A 89 9.79 -2.70 -5.91
N HIS A 90 9.86 -1.65 -6.75
CA HIS A 90 8.75 -1.16 -7.56
C HIS A 90 9.09 -1.12 -9.06
N SER A 91 9.76 -2.14 -9.54
CA SER A 91 10.28 -2.28 -10.90
C SER A 91 11.42 -1.30 -11.26
N TRP A 92 12.06 -1.55 -12.39
CA TRP A 92 13.19 -0.75 -12.84
C TRP A 92 12.79 0.58 -13.46
N THR A 93 11.84 0.53 -14.39
CA THR A 93 11.44 1.71 -15.16
C THR A 93 10.10 2.28 -14.76
N HIS A 94 9.24 1.49 -14.10
CA HIS A 94 7.83 1.82 -13.86
C HIS A 94 7.07 2.09 -15.18
N SER A 95 7.38 1.36 -16.26
CA SER A 95 6.83 1.61 -17.60
C SER A 95 5.42 1.07 -17.81
N GLY A 96 4.85 0.40 -16.81
CA GLY A 96 3.48 -0.15 -16.84
C GLY A 96 3.39 -1.52 -16.16
N PRO A 97 2.18 -2.08 -16.07
CA PRO A 97 1.94 -3.38 -15.47
C PRO A 97 2.67 -4.51 -16.21
N LEU A 98 3.26 -5.43 -15.48
CA LEU A 98 4.02 -6.55 -16.06
C LEU A 98 3.15 -7.54 -16.82
N GLY A 99 1.85 -7.66 -16.48
CA GLY A 99 0.91 -8.53 -17.18
C GLY A 99 0.52 -8.06 -18.59
N GLU A 100 0.84 -6.80 -18.92
CA GLU A 100 0.63 -6.23 -20.26
C GLU A 100 1.85 -6.42 -21.18
N ARG A 101 2.90 -7.10 -20.69
CA ARG A 101 4.17 -7.30 -21.41
C ARG A 101 4.39 -8.80 -21.67
N THR A 102 4.79 -9.08 -22.91
CA THR A 102 5.07 -10.44 -23.38
C THR A 102 6.53 -10.63 -23.82
N ASP A 103 7.35 -9.59 -23.70
CA ASP A 103 8.75 -9.63 -24.10
C ASP A 103 9.54 -10.57 -23.18
N PRO A 104 10.21 -11.61 -23.71
CA PRO A 104 11.02 -12.51 -22.89
C PRO A 104 12.15 -11.76 -22.16
N GLY A 105 12.36 -12.10 -20.90
CA GLY A 105 13.36 -11.43 -20.04
C GLY A 105 12.90 -10.11 -19.44
N HIS A 106 11.68 -9.64 -19.74
CA HIS A 106 11.17 -8.37 -19.22
C HIS A 106 11.05 -8.39 -17.67
N ALA A 107 10.59 -9.49 -17.11
CA ALA A 107 10.48 -9.62 -15.65
C ALA A 107 11.85 -9.56 -14.96
N ALA A 108 12.87 -10.22 -15.50
CA ALA A 108 14.22 -10.13 -14.96
C ALA A 108 14.81 -8.72 -15.09
N ALA A 109 14.54 -8.02 -16.19
CA ALA A 109 14.96 -6.64 -16.40
C ALA A 109 14.28 -5.64 -15.44
N GLU A 110 13.01 -5.82 -15.15
CA GLU A 110 12.25 -4.90 -14.29
C GLU A 110 12.38 -5.26 -12.80
N ILE A 111 12.27 -6.53 -12.45
CA ILE A 111 12.28 -6.98 -11.05
C ILE A 111 13.70 -7.28 -10.58
N GLY A 112 14.41 -8.16 -11.32
CA GLY A 112 15.73 -8.64 -10.92
C GLY A 112 16.75 -7.50 -10.83
N ARG A 113 16.85 -6.69 -11.89
CA ARG A 113 17.76 -5.54 -11.90
C ARG A 113 17.49 -4.55 -10.76
N THR A 114 16.20 -4.30 -10.45
CA THR A 114 15.84 -3.44 -9.32
C THR A 114 16.27 -4.04 -8.00
N GLN A 115 16.08 -5.34 -7.83
CA GLN A 115 16.47 -6.04 -6.60
C GLN A 115 17.99 -5.97 -6.40
N ASP A 116 18.78 -6.14 -7.47
CA ASP A 116 20.23 -6.03 -7.43
C ASP A 116 20.67 -4.60 -7.07
N GLU A 117 20.01 -3.59 -7.64
CA GLU A 117 20.29 -2.18 -7.38
C GLU A 117 19.95 -1.76 -5.93
N ILE A 118 18.81 -2.22 -5.39
CA ILE A 118 18.48 -1.99 -3.97
C ILE A 118 19.54 -2.66 -3.08
N GLY A 119 19.95 -3.87 -3.43
CA GLY A 119 21.01 -4.61 -2.74
C GLY A 119 20.73 -4.76 -1.24
N PRO A 120 21.67 -4.34 -0.36
CA PRO A 120 21.55 -4.51 1.09
C PRO A 120 20.45 -3.64 1.75
N LEU A 121 19.87 -2.68 1.03
CA LEU A 121 18.78 -1.86 1.55
C LEU A 121 17.44 -2.63 1.53
N ALA A 122 17.34 -3.70 0.73
CA ALA A 122 16.10 -4.45 0.55
C ALA A 122 15.63 -5.08 1.86
N HIS A 123 14.33 -5.05 2.11
CA HIS A 123 13.73 -5.87 3.16
C HIS A 123 14.09 -7.36 2.96
N PRO A 124 14.40 -8.13 4.02
CA PRO A 124 14.85 -9.53 3.92
C PRO A 124 13.88 -10.43 3.14
N ASP A 125 12.58 -10.16 3.19
CA ASP A 125 11.55 -10.89 2.47
C ASP A 125 11.40 -10.45 1.00
N ARG A 126 12.30 -9.62 0.47
CA ARG A 126 12.29 -9.12 -0.92
C ARG A 126 10.90 -8.61 -1.32
N LEU A 127 10.41 -7.59 -0.61
CA LEU A 127 9.11 -6.99 -0.89
C LEU A 127 9.08 -6.45 -2.32
N PHE A 128 8.06 -6.85 -3.07
CA PHE A 128 7.82 -6.38 -4.44
C PHE A 128 6.39 -5.87 -4.56
N ARG A 129 6.23 -4.68 -5.12
CA ARG A 129 4.92 -4.13 -5.48
C ARG A 129 4.81 -3.98 -7.00
N PRO A 130 3.86 -4.65 -7.66
CA PRO A 130 3.64 -4.48 -9.09
C PRO A 130 3.11 -3.08 -9.39
N VAL A 131 3.41 -2.59 -10.60
CA VAL A 131 2.84 -1.34 -11.12
C VAL A 131 1.36 -1.53 -11.37
N GLY A 132 0.50 -0.72 -10.73
CA GLY A 132 -0.94 -0.96 -10.67
C GLY A 132 -1.76 -0.37 -11.82
N GLY A 133 -1.16 0.43 -12.72
CA GLY A 133 -1.92 1.01 -13.83
C GLY A 133 -3.14 1.82 -13.40
N GLY A 134 -2.98 2.73 -12.42
CA GLY A 134 -4.08 3.56 -11.89
C GLY A 134 -4.79 2.98 -10.67
N GLY A 135 -4.15 2.09 -9.93
CA GLY A 135 -4.61 1.57 -8.64
C GLY A 135 -5.60 0.41 -8.71
N ARG A 136 -5.87 -0.14 -9.89
CA ARG A 136 -6.75 -1.30 -10.04
C ARG A 136 -6.00 -2.59 -9.74
N LEU A 137 -6.67 -3.54 -9.10
CA LEU A 137 -6.20 -4.90 -8.92
C LEU A 137 -6.77 -5.80 -10.04
N GLY A 138 -5.95 -6.70 -10.56
CA GLY A 138 -6.39 -7.62 -11.61
C GLY A 138 -5.23 -8.32 -12.35
N PRO A 139 -5.56 -9.13 -13.36
CA PRO A 139 -4.58 -9.98 -14.05
C PRO A 139 -3.51 -9.20 -14.83
N HIS A 140 -3.72 -7.90 -15.08
CA HIS A 140 -2.73 -7.04 -15.71
C HIS A 140 -1.46 -6.81 -14.86
N LEU A 141 -1.49 -7.10 -13.56
CA LEU A 141 -0.37 -6.80 -12.66
C LEU A 141 0.87 -7.65 -12.94
N LEU A 142 0.71 -8.94 -13.27
CA LEU A 142 1.81 -9.87 -13.47
C LEU A 142 1.64 -10.67 -14.77
N SER A 143 2.73 -10.86 -15.50
CA SER A 143 2.81 -11.92 -16.51
C SER A 143 3.14 -13.26 -15.86
N ALA A 144 2.97 -14.37 -16.60
CA ALA A 144 3.41 -15.69 -16.14
C ALA A 144 4.93 -15.68 -15.82
N GLU A 145 5.74 -15.05 -16.68
CA GLU A 145 7.18 -14.88 -16.46
C GLU A 145 7.48 -14.14 -15.17
N ALA A 146 6.76 -13.02 -14.90
CA ALA A 146 6.95 -12.24 -13.69
C ALA A 146 6.59 -13.04 -12.44
N ARG A 147 5.47 -13.77 -12.46
CA ARG A 147 5.10 -14.70 -11.38
C ARG A 147 6.19 -15.71 -11.11
N ASP A 148 6.69 -16.39 -12.14
CA ASP A 148 7.70 -17.44 -12.02
C ASP A 148 9.04 -16.87 -11.51
N HIS A 149 9.44 -15.69 -11.98
CA HIS A 149 10.60 -14.96 -11.48
C HIS A 149 10.48 -14.63 -9.99
N LEU A 150 9.32 -14.11 -9.57
CA LEU A 150 9.05 -13.77 -8.17
C LEU A 150 9.04 -15.00 -7.27
N GLN A 151 8.46 -16.11 -7.75
CA GLN A 151 8.47 -17.40 -7.03
C GLN A 151 9.89 -17.93 -6.86
N ALA A 152 10.64 -18.03 -7.95
CA ALA A 152 12.00 -18.57 -7.93
C ALA A 152 12.95 -17.72 -7.09
N GLY A 153 12.75 -16.39 -7.09
CA GLY A 153 13.56 -15.43 -6.34
C GLY A 153 13.17 -15.28 -4.87
N GLY A 154 12.13 -15.96 -4.39
CA GLY A 154 11.68 -15.89 -3.00
C GLY A 154 11.10 -14.54 -2.61
N TYR A 155 10.44 -13.83 -3.54
CA TYR A 155 9.85 -12.52 -3.27
C TYR A 155 8.55 -12.61 -2.47
N THR A 156 8.23 -11.52 -1.78
CA THR A 156 6.92 -11.28 -1.18
C THR A 156 6.21 -10.20 -1.99
N VAL A 157 5.13 -10.57 -2.66
CA VAL A 157 4.30 -9.63 -3.44
C VAL A 157 3.34 -8.92 -2.53
N VAL A 158 3.33 -7.60 -2.59
CA VAL A 158 2.47 -6.73 -1.79
C VAL A 158 1.54 -5.94 -2.70
N THR A 159 0.25 -6.12 -2.53
CA THR A 159 -0.80 -5.32 -3.17
C THR A 159 -1.30 -4.23 -2.22
N TRP A 160 -2.50 -3.72 -2.42
CA TRP A 160 -3.06 -2.59 -1.68
C TRP A 160 -4.57 -2.73 -1.53
N SER A 161 -5.16 -1.93 -0.65
CA SER A 161 -6.60 -1.83 -0.53
C SER A 161 -7.10 -0.37 -0.56
N ALA A 162 -6.24 0.60 -0.23
CA ALA A 162 -6.56 2.02 -0.25
C ALA A 162 -5.63 2.79 -1.18
N VAL A 163 -6.19 3.36 -2.26
CA VAL A 163 -5.46 4.16 -3.27
C VAL A 163 -6.25 5.43 -3.54
N PRO A 164 -5.95 6.54 -2.86
CA PRO A 164 -6.75 7.76 -2.93
C PRO A 164 -6.57 8.57 -4.21
N GLY A 165 -5.55 8.26 -5.03
CA GLY A 165 -5.28 8.97 -6.27
C GLY A 165 -4.62 10.32 -6.06
N ASP A 166 -3.69 10.42 -5.12
CA ASP A 166 -2.92 11.60 -4.75
C ASP A 166 -2.19 12.25 -5.94
N TRP A 167 -1.87 11.47 -6.97
CA TRP A 167 -1.30 11.97 -8.25
C TRP A 167 -2.31 12.65 -9.16
N ARG A 168 -3.62 12.36 -9.01
CA ARG A 168 -4.70 12.94 -9.84
C ARG A 168 -5.33 14.14 -9.16
N ASP A 169 -5.51 14.05 -7.86
CA ASP A 169 -6.12 15.09 -7.03
C ASP A 169 -5.23 15.38 -5.83
N PRO A 170 -4.17 16.19 -6.02
CA PRO A 170 -3.22 16.52 -4.96
C PRO A 170 -3.82 17.23 -3.74
N GLY A 171 -5.00 17.84 -3.88
CA GLY A 171 -5.70 18.54 -2.80
C GLY A 171 -6.77 17.71 -2.11
N GLY A 172 -7.49 16.88 -2.85
CA GLY A 172 -8.65 16.12 -2.34
C GLY A 172 -8.35 14.70 -1.91
N TRP A 173 -7.15 14.18 -2.18
CA TRP A 173 -6.77 12.82 -1.78
C TRP A 173 -6.94 12.54 -0.28
N PRO A 174 -6.75 13.48 0.67
CA PRO A 174 -6.87 13.19 2.09
C PRO A 174 -8.28 12.72 2.49
N GLU A 175 -9.32 13.33 1.92
CA GLU A 175 -10.71 12.93 2.17
C GLU A 175 -11.01 11.53 1.62
N THR A 176 -10.48 11.25 0.43
CA THR A 176 -10.62 9.92 -0.19
C THR A 176 -9.87 8.86 0.60
N ALA A 177 -8.63 9.15 1.01
CA ALA A 177 -7.82 8.25 1.84
C ALA A 177 -8.48 7.98 3.20
N LEU A 178 -8.98 9.02 3.88
CA LEU A 178 -9.67 8.87 5.16
C LEU A 178 -10.85 7.91 5.05
N ARG A 179 -11.72 8.13 4.07
CA ARG A 179 -12.87 7.26 3.82
C ARG A 179 -12.46 5.82 3.51
N GLN A 180 -11.41 5.61 2.68
CA GLN A 180 -10.92 4.29 2.35
C GLN A 180 -10.31 3.58 3.56
N CYS A 181 -9.51 4.29 4.36
CA CYS A 181 -8.88 3.71 5.54
C CYS A 181 -9.89 3.35 6.65
N LEU A 182 -10.94 4.15 6.81
CA LEU A 182 -11.98 3.87 7.82
C LEU A 182 -12.96 2.76 7.38
N ALA A 183 -12.94 2.37 6.11
CA ALA A 183 -13.81 1.31 5.59
C ALA A 183 -13.28 -0.10 5.84
N GLU A 184 -12.03 -0.26 6.30
CA GLU A 184 -11.37 -1.54 6.48
C GLU A 184 -10.64 -1.62 7.83
N ALA A 185 -10.60 -2.80 8.42
CA ALA A 185 -9.89 -3.01 9.69
C ALA A 185 -8.36 -2.90 9.53
N ARG A 186 -7.81 -3.34 8.38
CA ARG A 186 -6.37 -3.33 8.09
C ARG A 186 -6.07 -2.84 6.67
N PRO A 187 -6.31 -1.55 6.37
CA PRO A 187 -6.04 -0.98 5.06
C PRO A 187 -4.54 -0.85 4.79
N VAL A 188 -4.15 -1.16 3.53
CA VAL A 188 -2.83 -0.83 2.98
C VAL A 188 -2.97 0.40 2.11
N LEU A 189 -2.57 1.54 2.66
CA LEU A 189 -2.62 2.84 1.98
C LEU A 189 -1.39 3.05 1.12
N VAL A 190 -1.63 3.40 -0.15
CA VAL A 190 -0.58 3.76 -1.11
C VAL A 190 -0.64 5.25 -1.40
N LEU A 191 0.46 5.93 -1.15
CA LEU A 191 0.75 7.29 -1.56
C LEU A 191 1.99 7.30 -2.47
N HIS A 192 2.28 8.43 -3.09
CA HIS A 192 3.35 8.48 -4.09
C HIS A 192 4.34 9.62 -3.83
N ASP A 193 5.62 9.28 -3.89
CA ASP A 193 6.71 10.26 -3.94
C ASP A 193 6.86 10.75 -5.39
N LEU A 194 6.16 11.81 -5.74
CA LEU A 194 6.18 12.38 -7.09
C LEU A 194 6.84 13.76 -7.13
N PRO A 195 7.52 14.11 -8.23
CA PRO A 195 8.08 15.44 -8.42
C PRO A 195 7.07 16.55 -8.17
N GLY A 196 7.52 17.65 -7.55
CA GLY A 196 6.65 18.80 -7.22
C GLY A 196 5.89 18.69 -5.90
N GLY A 197 5.80 17.50 -5.28
CA GLY A 197 5.37 17.28 -3.88
C GLY A 197 4.02 17.83 -3.45
N GLY A 198 3.18 18.28 -4.39
CA GLY A 198 1.93 18.98 -4.09
C GLY A 198 0.96 18.20 -3.21
N ALA A 199 0.91 16.88 -3.38
CA ALA A 199 0.07 16.00 -2.59
C ALA A 199 0.59 15.84 -1.15
N MET A 200 1.90 15.62 -0.99
CA MET A 200 2.49 15.27 0.30
C MET A 200 2.54 16.40 1.32
N ARG A 201 2.27 17.67 0.91
CA ARG A 201 2.08 18.78 1.86
C ARG A 201 0.93 18.56 2.84
N HIS A 202 -0.04 17.74 2.47
CA HIS A 202 -1.21 17.43 3.29
C HIS A 202 -0.99 16.22 4.22
N LEU A 203 0.15 15.51 4.10
CA LEU A 203 0.40 14.26 4.80
C LEU A 203 0.29 14.40 6.33
N ASP A 204 0.91 15.42 6.90
CA ASP A 204 0.93 15.63 8.36
C ASP A 204 -0.49 15.84 8.92
N ALA A 205 -1.27 16.71 8.30
CA ALA A 205 -2.65 16.97 8.69
C ALA A 205 -3.53 15.71 8.52
N PHE A 206 -3.36 14.98 7.42
CA PHE A 206 -4.09 13.74 7.15
C PHE A 206 -3.81 12.65 8.19
N LEU A 207 -2.54 12.42 8.54
CA LEU A 207 -2.18 11.44 9.56
C LEU A 207 -2.75 11.83 10.92
N GLY A 208 -2.73 13.13 11.27
CA GLY A 208 -3.36 13.62 12.50
C GLY A 208 -4.88 13.38 12.54
N ARG A 209 -5.56 13.47 11.41
CA ARG A 209 -7.00 13.14 11.32
C ARG A 209 -7.23 11.65 11.51
N LEU A 210 -6.43 10.77 10.89
CA LEU A 210 -6.52 9.33 11.12
C LEU A 210 -6.32 8.95 12.59
N GLU A 211 -5.36 9.58 13.27
CA GLU A 211 -5.15 9.38 14.71
C GLU A 211 -6.36 9.82 15.55
N GLN A 212 -7.02 10.94 15.18
CA GLN A 212 -8.24 11.41 15.83
C GLN A 212 -9.42 10.44 15.67
N GLU A 213 -9.48 9.74 14.54
CA GLU A 213 -10.44 8.65 14.29
C GLU A 213 -10.03 7.31 14.94
N GLY A 214 -8.99 7.31 15.77
CA GLY A 214 -8.51 6.14 16.50
C GLY A 214 -7.63 5.19 15.69
N ALA A 215 -7.21 5.55 14.47
CA ALA A 215 -6.34 4.70 13.67
C ALA A 215 -5.00 4.46 14.36
N ARG A 216 -4.47 3.24 14.21
CA ARG A 216 -3.12 2.85 14.60
C ARG A 216 -2.30 2.57 13.36
N PHE A 217 -1.00 2.85 13.41
CA PHE A 217 -0.12 2.59 12.28
C PHE A 217 0.67 1.30 12.49
N ARG A 218 0.75 0.51 11.42
CA ARG A 218 1.50 -0.74 11.34
C ARG A 218 2.48 -0.67 10.18
N GLN A 219 3.55 -1.45 10.25
CA GLN A 219 4.48 -1.60 9.13
C GLN A 219 4.28 -2.92 8.38
N ASP A 220 3.78 -3.95 9.07
CA ASP A 220 3.47 -5.25 8.48
C ASP A 220 2.22 -5.21 7.57
N PHE A 221 2.18 -6.09 6.58
CA PHE A 221 1.09 -6.18 5.62
C PHE A 221 0.09 -7.27 6.02
N PRO A 222 -1.24 -7.02 5.91
CA PRO A 222 -2.27 -8.03 6.11
C PRO A 222 -2.21 -9.10 5.00
N ASP A 223 -2.58 -10.34 5.34
CA ASP A 223 -2.56 -11.46 4.37
C ASP A 223 -3.44 -11.18 3.14
N SER A 224 -4.52 -10.41 3.29
CA SER A 224 -5.37 -9.98 2.16
C SER A 224 -4.62 -9.19 1.07
N CYS A 225 -3.52 -8.53 1.43
CA CYS A 225 -2.67 -7.77 0.50
C CYS A 225 -1.34 -8.47 0.18
N VAL A 226 -1.15 -9.74 0.56
CA VAL A 226 0.08 -10.51 0.30
C VAL A 226 -0.26 -11.79 -0.47
N PRO A 227 -0.50 -11.72 -1.79
CA PRO A 227 -0.83 -12.89 -2.59
C PRO A 227 0.32 -13.89 -2.78
N MET A 228 1.55 -13.48 -2.49
CA MET A 228 2.74 -14.33 -2.48
C MET A 228 3.66 -13.93 -1.33
N ARG A 229 4.11 -14.88 -0.53
CA ARG A 229 5.05 -14.68 0.58
C ARG A 229 6.29 -15.54 0.40
N ARG A 230 7.46 -14.91 0.26
CA ARG A 230 8.76 -15.60 0.09
C ARG A 230 8.72 -16.66 -1.02
N GLY A 231 8.15 -16.31 -2.18
CA GLY A 231 8.02 -17.19 -3.34
C GLY A 231 6.88 -18.23 -3.26
N ARG A 232 6.10 -18.24 -2.17
CA ARG A 232 4.96 -19.17 -2.01
C ARG A 232 3.65 -18.43 -2.21
N ALA A 233 2.80 -18.95 -3.09
CA ALA A 233 1.46 -18.40 -3.30
C ALA A 233 0.62 -18.56 -2.02
N GLU A 234 -0.06 -17.49 -1.61
CA GLU A 234 -1.00 -17.49 -0.50
C GLU A 234 -2.42 -17.71 -1.04
N GLY A 235 -2.89 -18.93 -0.97
CA GLY A 235 -4.22 -19.32 -1.46
C GLY A 235 -4.41 -19.12 -2.97
N ALA A 236 -5.65 -18.84 -3.39
CA ALA A 236 -6.02 -18.63 -4.80
C ALA A 236 -5.84 -17.19 -5.29
N ALA A 237 -5.52 -16.24 -4.40
CA ALA A 237 -5.50 -14.81 -4.73
C ALA A 237 -4.48 -14.45 -5.82
N LEU A 238 -3.32 -15.09 -5.83
CA LEU A 238 -2.26 -14.84 -6.82
C LEU A 238 -2.74 -15.04 -8.26
N ALA A 239 -3.56 -16.07 -8.52
CA ALA A 239 -4.06 -16.36 -9.85
C ALA A 239 -4.89 -15.22 -10.46
N GLY A 240 -5.59 -14.46 -9.63
CA GLY A 240 -6.35 -13.28 -10.05
C GLY A 240 -5.50 -12.10 -10.53
N PHE A 241 -4.19 -12.12 -10.24
CA PHE A 241 -3.25 -11.05 -10.58
C PHE A 241 -2.31 -11.42 -11.74
N VAL A 242 -2.43 -12.63 -12.29
CA VAL A 242 -1.59 -13.09 -13.41
C VAL A 242 -2.39 -13.07 -14.71
N ALA A 243 -1.82 -12.43 -15.74
CA ALA A 243 -2.42 -12.41 -17.07
C ALA A 243 -2.62 -13.84 -17.61
N PRO A 244 -3.77 -14.13 -18.26
CA PRO A 244 -3.94 -15.39 -18.93
C PRO A 244 -2.89 -15.56 -20.05
N PRO A 245 -2.53 -16.81 -20.42
CA PRO A 245 -1.64 -17.04 -21.55
C PRO A 245 -2.24 -16.40 -22.81
N SER A 246 -1.39 -15.74 -23.62
CA SER A 246 -1.82 -15.20 -24.89
C SER A 246 -2.40 -16.32 -25.76
N PRO A 247 -3.55 -16.11 -26.42
CA PRO A 247 -4.01 -17.06 -27.41
C PRO A 247 -2.94 -17.18 -28.50
N GLY A 248 -2.42 -18.42 -28.68
CA GLY A 248 -1.44 -18.75 -29.70
C GLY A 248 -1.97 -18.58 -31.13
#